data_0e85ab3fba5ad204f40f3fddac88e367
#
_entry.id   0e85ab3fba5ad204f40f3fddac88e367
#
_cell.length_a   1.000
_cell.length_b   1.000
_cell.length_c   1.000
_cell.angle_alpha   90.00
_cell.angle_beta   90.00
_cell.angle_gamma   90.00
#
_symmetry.space_group_name_H-M   'P 1'
#
loop_
_entity.id
_entity.type
_entity.pdbx_description
1 polymer ?
#
loop_
_entity_poly.entity_id
_entity_poly.type
_entity_poly.pdbx_seq_one_letter_code
_entity_poly.pdbx_strand_id
1 'polypeptide(L)'
;PATSTDRLSVEVKAPDLCGRFSGRVIKGVNPKAPTPAWMVDRLARCGQRSVSALVDISNYVMFELGRPTHIFDLNKIHGPLQVRWARAGEQLKLLNGNTVALDEQVGIIADDAQVESLAGIMGGDATAVSDDTQDIYVEAAFWWPKSVAGRSRRYNFSTDAAVSYTHLTLPTILLV
;
A
#
# COMPACT_ATOMS: atom_id res chain seq x y z
N PRO A 1 -10.49 -19.95 -8.24
CA PRO A 1 -9.28 -19.62 -9.02
C PRO A 1 -9.50 -18.35 -9.84
N ALA A 2 -8.48 -17.51 -9.96
CA ALA A 2 -8.57 -16.32 -10.79
C ALA A 2 -8.58 -16.73 -12.27
N THR A 3 -9.49 -16.16 -13.03
CA THR A 3 -9.61 -16.42 -14.46
C THR A 3 -8.68 -15.53 -15.31
N SER A 4 -8.29 -14.35 -14.80
CA SER A 4 -7.38 -13.45 -15.48
C SER A 4 -5.93 -13.91 -15.39
N THR A 5 -5.22 -13.82 -16.51
CA THR A 5 -3.78 -14.07 -16.63
C THR A 5 -2.96 -12.78 -16.66
N ASP A 6 -3.63 -11.62 -16.57
CA ASP A 6 -2.97 -10.32 -16.57
C ASP A 6 -2.02 -10.19 -15.39
N ARG A 7 -0.83 -9.70 -15.67
CA ARG A 7 0.24 -9.53 -14.67
C ARG A 7 0.95 -8.21 -14.87
N LEU A 8 1.35 -7.62 -13.75
CA LEU A 8 2.34 -6.56 -13.71
C LEU A 8 3.64 -7.16 -13.16
N SER A 9 4.73 -6.95 -13.85
CA SER A 9 6.04 -7.44 -13.40
C SER A 9 6.51 -6.67 -12.17
N VAL A 10 7.05 -7.37 -11.19
CA VAL A 10 7.61 -6.78 -9.97
C VAL A 10 8.95 -7.42 -9.69
N GLU A 11 9.95 -6.58 -9.44
CA GLU A 11 11.30 -7.00 -9.03
C GLU A 11 11.56 -6.57 -7.59
N VAL A 12 11.79 -7.53 -6.69
CA VAL A 12 12.22 -7.24 -5.32
C VAL A 12 13.74 -7.16 -5.29
N LYS A 13 14.29 -5.94 -5.37
CA LYS A 13 15.75 -5.69 -5.34
C LYS A 13 16.34 -5.67 -3.93
N ALA A 14 15.49 -5.53 -2.92
CA ALA A 14 15.89 -5.44 -1.52
C ALA A 14 15.18 -6.52 -0.68
N PRO A 15 15.70 -7.76 -0.63
CA PRO A 15 15.11 -8.83 0.18
C PRO A 15 15.21 -8.58 1.70
N ASP A 16 16.10 -7.71 2.12
CA ASP A 16 16.22 -7.22 3.50
C ASP A 16 15.14 -6.18 3.87
N LEU A 17 14.46 -5.62 2.89
CA LEU A 17 13.31 -4.74 3.02
C LEU A 17 12.00 -5.52 2.93
N CYS A 18 11.85 -6.34 1.90
CA CYS A 18 10.62 -7.04 1.54
C CYS A 18 10.86 -8.54 1.45
N GLY A 19 10.26 -9.30 2.36
CA GLY A 19 10.36 -10.77 2.36
C GLY A 19 9.42 -11.44 1.36
N ARG A 20 8.32 -10.79 1.00
CA ARG A 20 7.38 -11.29 -0.01
C ARG A 20 6.56 -10.13 -0.58
N PHE A 21 6.42 -10.12 -1.89
CA PHE A 21 5.53 -9.20 -2.60
C PHE A 21 4.48 -10.01 -3.38
N SER A 22 3.22 -9.68 -3.20
CA SER A 22 2.11 -10.26 -3.95
C SER A 22 1.31 -9.14 -4.58
N GLY A 23 0.92 -9.32 -5.82
CA GLY A 23 0.14 -8.35 -6.53
C GLY A 23 -0.87 -8.98 -7.48
N ARG A 24 -1.95 -8.25 -7.75
CA ARG A 24 -3.01 -8.68 -8.66
C ARG A 24 -3.53 -7.53 -9.49
N VAL A 25 -3.63 -7.77 -10.78
CA VAL A 25 -4.37 -6.91 -11.72
C VAL A 25 -5.86 -7.24 -11.63
N ILE A 26 -6.70 -6.22 -11.48
CA ILE A 26 -8.16 -6.30 -11.57
C ILE A 26 -8.61 -5.22 -12.54
N LYS A 27 -9.36 -5.62 -13.57
CA LYS A 27 -9.84 -4.72 -14.64
C LYS A 27 -11.34 -4.50 -14.55
N GLY A 28 -11.78 -3.37 -15.08
CA GLY A 28 -13.19 -3.02 -15.18
C GLY A 28 -13.84 -2.76 -13.82
N VAL A 29 -13.11 -2.19 -12.86
CA VAL A 29 -13.69 -1.80 -11.57
C VAL A 29 -14.59 -0.59 -11.73
N ASN A 30 -15.62 -0.49 -10.88
CA ASN A 30 -16.43 0.71 -10.76
C ASN A 30 -16.01 1.49 -9.50
N PRO A 31 -15.19 2.55 -9.63
CA PRO A 31 -14.72 3.31 -8.47
C PRO A 31 -15.85 4.10 -7.77
N LYS A 32 -16.96 4.35 -8.48
CA LYS A 32 -18.15 5.05 -7.95
C LYS A 32 -19.18 4.10 -7.33
N ALA A 33 -18.89 2.80 -7.25
CA ALA A 33 -19.76 1.86 -6.56
C ALA A 33 -19.91 2.28 -5.09
N PRO A 34 -21.13 2.21 -4.53
CA PRO A 34 -21.30 2.52 -3.11
C PRO A 34 -20.66 1.41 -2.26
N THR A 35 -19.96 1.83 -1.21
CA THR A 35 -19.50 0.87 -0.17
C THR A 35 -20.72 0.29 0.54
N PRO A 36 -20.81 -1.04 0.71
CA PRO A 36 -21.92 -1.66 1.45
C PRO A 36 -22.05 -1.09 2.87
N ALA A 37 -23.28 -0.80 3.29
CA ALA A 37 -23.55 -0.16 4.58
C ALA A 37 -22.93 -0.91 5.78
N TRP A 38 -22.95 -2.24 5.76
CA TRP A 38 -22.34 -3.06 6.81
C TRP A 38 -20.81 -2.85 6.91
N MET A 39 -20.13 -2.62 5.77
CA MET A 39 -18.69 -2.36 5.73
C MET A 39 -18.40 -0.97 6.27
N VAL A 40 -19.18 0.04 5.87
CA VAL A 40 -19.09 1.41 6.40
C VAL A 40 -19.24 1.43 7.92
N ASP A 41 -20.24 0.71 8.47
CA ASP A 41 -20.46 0.60 9.90
C ASP A 41 -19.26 -0.03 10.63
N ARG A 42 -18.73 -1.14 10.11
CA ARG A 42 -17.56 -1.80 10.70
C ARG A 42 -16.31 -0.93 10.69
N LEU A 43 -16.05 -0.25 9.56
CA LEU A 43 -14.92 0.67 9.44
C LEU A 43 -15.06 1.84 10.41
N ALA A 44 -16.27 2.42 10.55
CA ALA A 44 -16.55 3.48 11.50
C ALA A 44 -16.25 3.07 12.94
N ARG A 45 -16.59 1.83 13.32
CA ARG A 45 -16.26 1.28 14.66
C ARG A 45 -14.75 1.12 14.88
N CYS A 46 -13.96 0.98 13.80
CA CYS A 46 -12.50 0.99 13.85
C CYS A 46 -11.89 2.40 13.75
N GLY A 47 -12.72 3.45 13.79
CA GLY A 47 -12.26 4.82 13.65
C GLY A 47 -11.94 5.26 12.23
N GLN A 48 -12.34 4.48 11.21
CA GLN A 48 -12.12 4.77 9.81
C GLN A 48 -13.34 5.46 9.19
N ARG A 49 -13.10 6.55 8.46
CA ARG A 49 -14.12 7.19 7.64
C ARG A 49 -14.16 6.53 6.27
N SER A 50 -15.34 6.19 5.78
CA SER A 50 -15.54 5.75 4.40
C SER A 50 -15.13 6.84 3.40
N VAL A 51 -14.41 6.45 2.37
CA VAL A 51 -13.87 7.34 1.32
C VAL A 51 -14.41 6.94 -0.05
N SER A 52 -14.11 5.73 -0.48
CA SER A 52 -14.59 5.12 -1.73
C SER A 52 -14.56 3.60 -1.57
N ALA A 53 -15.33 2.89 -2.38
CA ALA A 53 -15.38 1.42 -2.27
C ALA A 53 -13.98 0.77 -2.38
N LEU A 54 -13.11 1.27 -3.24
CA LEU A 54 -11.75 0.72 -3.40
C LEU A 54 -10.92 0.90 -2.12
N VAL A 55 -10.92 2.12 -1.57
CA VAL A 55 -10.20 2.42 -0.32
C VAL A 55 -10.81 1.67 0.86
N ASP A 56 -12.13 1.63 0.95
CA ASP A 56 -12.84 0.99 2.05
C ASP A 56 -12.62 -0.52 2.07
N ILE A 57 -12.60 -1.18 0.90
CA ILE A 57 -12.27 -2.60 0.79
C ILE A 57 -10.83 -2.85 1.26
N SER A 58 -9.88 -2.02 0.85
CA SER A 58 -8.48 -2.13 1.29
C SER A 58 -8.36 -2.00 2.81
N ASN A 59 -8.99 -0.98 3.39
CA ASN A 59 -9.01 -0.79 4.84
C ASN A 59 -9.72 -1.94 5.56
N TYR A 60 -10.85 -2.42 5.02
CA TYR A 60 -11.57 -3.54 5.60
C TYR A 60 -10.72 -4.81 5.64
N VAL A 61 -10.02 -5.14 4.55
CA VAL A 61 -9.11 -6.30 4.49
C VAL A 61 -7.99 -6.15 5.52
N MET A 62 -7.43 -4.95 5.68
CA MET A 62 -6.40 -4.69 6.67
C MET A 62 -6.88 -4.97 8.10
N PHE A 63 -8.06 -4.47 8.47
CA PHE A 63 -8.60 -4.67 9.82
C PHE A 63 -9.12 -6.09 10.07
N GLU A 64 -9.74 -6.73 9.06
CA GLU A 64 -10.27 -8.08 9.19
C GLU A 64 -9.18 -9.15 9.24
N LEU A 65 -8.16 -9.02 8.39
CA LEU A 65 -7.15 -10.04 8.16
C LEU A 65 -5.75 -9.66 8.68
N GLY A 66 -5.59 -8.45 9.22
CA GLY A 66 -4.28 -7.96 9.66
C GLY A 66 -3.28 -7.79 8.52
N ARG A 67 -3.77 -7.64 7.27
CA ARG A 67 -2.92 -7.51 6.09
C ARG A 67 -3.21 -6.20 5.38
N PRO A 68 -2.36 -5.17 5.57
CA PRO A 68 -2.45 -3.96 4.77
C PRO A 68 -2.31 -4.26 3.29
N THR A 69 -3.15 -3.63 2.50
CA THR A 69 -3.10 -3.66 1.03
C THR A 69 -3.00 -2.24 0.50
N HIS A 70 -2.39 -2.07 -0.68
CA HIS A 70 -2.41 -0.81 -1.39
C HIS A 70 -3.00 -1.01 -2.78
N ILE A 71 -3.72 -0.01 -3.27
CA ILE A 71 -4.37 -0.05 -4.58
C ILE A 71 -3.81 1.08 -5.43
N PHE A 72 -3.16 0.70 -6.52
CA PHE A 72 -2.69 1.61 -7.55
C PHE A 72 -3.68 1.67 -8.71
N ASP A 73 -3.83 2.84 -9.31
CA ASP A 73 -4.41 2.97 -10.65
C ASP A 73 -3.42 2.36 -11.65
N LEU A 74 -3.78 1.23 -12.23
CA LEU A 74 -2.89 0.47 -13.11
C LEU A 74 -2.46 1.28 -14.34
N ASN A 75 -3.34 2.15 -14.85
CA ASN A 75 -3.07 2.93 -16.06
C ASN A 75 -2.09 4.10 -15.81
N LYS A 76 -1.76 4.37 -14.56
CA LYS A 76 -0.79 5.40 -14.16
C LYS A 76 0.58 4.81 -13.82
N ILE A 77 0.73 3.49 -13.85
CA ILE A 77 2.01 2.81 -13.64
C ILE A 77 2.79 2.72 -14.95
N HIS A 78 4.05 3.08 -14.95
CA HIS A 78 4.93 3.10 -16.12
C HIS A 78 5.95 1.96 -16.05
N GLY A 79 5.66 0.86 -16.74
CA GLY A 79 6.55 -0.32 -16.77
C GLY A 79 6.46 -1.18 -15.51
N PRO A 80 7.49 -1.99 -15.23
CA PRO A 80 7.52 -2.88 -14.07
C PRO A 80 7.70 -2.13 -12.75
N LEU A 81 7.19 -2.70 -11.67
CA LEU A 81 7.47 -2.19 -10.32
C LEU A 81 8.79 -2.73 -9.78
N GLN A 82 9.47 -1.91 -9.01
CA GLN A 82 10.70 -2.23 -8.30
C GLN A 82 10.52 -1.96 -6.81
N VAL A 83 10.83 -2.95 -5.99
CA VAL A 83 10.85 -2.81 -4.54
C VAL A 83 12.31 -2.68 -4.10
N ARG A 84 12.68 -1.52 -3.58
CA ARG A 84 14.07 -1.19 -3.26
C ARG A 84 14.18 -0.14 -2.15
N TRP A 85 15.39 0.06 -1.66
CA TRP A 85 15.71 1.25 -0.89
C TRP A 85 15.68 2.48 -1.81
N ALA A 86 15.26 3.62 -1.27
CA ALA A 86 15.30 4.88 -2.00
C ALA A 86 16.75 5.33 -2.24
N ARG A 87 16.92 6.31 -3.12
CA ARG A 87 18.20 6.96 -3.39
C ARG A 87 18.19 8.38 -2.84
N ALA A 88 19.33 8.87 -2.45
CA ALA A 88 19.46 10.27 -2.04
C ALA A 88 18.94 11.21 -3.14
N GLY A 89 18.11 12.18 -2.76
CA GLY A 89 17.54 13.16 -3.67
C GLY A 89 16.24 12.76 -4.36
N GLU A 90 15.80 11.52 -4.23
CA GLU A 90 14.45 11.14 -4.68
C GLU A 90 13.40 11.84 -3.81
N GLN A 91 12.25 12.12 -4.40
CA GLN A 91 11.11 12.75 -3.73
C GLN A 91 9.84 11.97 -4.02
N LEU A 92 8.88 12.06 -3.13
CA LEU A 92 7.56 11.47 -3.31
C LEU A 92 6.50 12.43 -2.78
N LYS A 93 5.53 12.76 -3.63
CA LYS A 93 4.28 13.39 -3.20
C LYS A 93 3.34 12.30 -2.70
N LEU A 94 2.99 12.37 -1.43
CA LEU A 94 2.16 11.39 -0.74
C LEU A 94 0.66 11.67 -0.94
N LEU A 95 -0.18 10.66 -0.68
CA LEU A 95 -1.65 10.77 -0.72
C LEU A 95 -2.22 11.85 0.21
N ASN A 96 -1.51 12.22 1.27
CA ASN A 96 -1.89 13.33 2.16
C ASN A 96 -1.51 14.72 1.64
N GLY A 97 -0.95 14.81 0.42
CA GLY A 97 -0.55 16.05 -0.25
C GLY A 97 0.87 16.52 0.10
N ASN A 98 1.53 15.94 1.09
CA ASN A 98 2.89 16.33 1.46
C ASN A 98 3.92 15.75 0.48
N THR A 99 4.92 16.54 0.11
CA THR A 99 6.09 16.05 -0.62
C THR A 99 7.23 15.80 0.37
N VAL A 100 7.79 14.62 0.33
CA VAL A 100 8.88 14.19 1.21
C VAL A 100 10.15 13.91 0.41
N ALA A 101 11.27 14.35 0.95
CA ALA A 101 12.59 13.97 0.44
C ALA A 101 12.97 12.60 1.00
N LEU A 102 13.49 11.74 0.15
CA LEU A 102 13.83 10.36 0.47
C LEU A 102 15.36 10.21 0.63
N ASP A 103 15.73 9.22 1.40
CA ASP A 103 17.10 8.76 1.56
C ASP A 103 17.19 7.24 1.54
N GLU A 104 18.40 6.72 1.56
CA GLU A 104 18.72 5.29 1.43
C GLU A 104 18.24 4.43 2.61
N GLN A 105 17.65 5.02 3.64
CA GLN A 105 17.10 4.30 4.79
C GLN A 105 15.59 4.04 4.69
N VAL A 106 14.97 4.47 3.60
CA VAL A 106 13.52 4.31 3.38
C VAL A 106 13.27 3.35 2.24
N GLY A 107 12.45 2.34 2.50
CA GLY A 107 11.98 1.42 1.48
C GLY A 107 10.91 2.05 0.60
N ILE A 108 10.97 1.77 -0.69
CA ILE A 108 10.03 2.30 -1.68
C ILE A 108 9.56 1.24 -2.66
N ILE A 109 8.44 1.54 -3.29
CA ILE A 109 8.00 0.94 -4.54
C ILE A 109 8.12 2.02 -5.60
N ALA A 110 8.81 1.73 -6.69
CA ALA A 110 8.99 2.63 -7.82
C ALA A 110 8.63 1.93 -9.13
N ASP A 111 8.26 2.69 -10.12
CA ASP A 111 8.17 2.23 -11.50
C ASP A 111 9.36 2.75 -12.34
N ASP A 112 9.27 2.72 -13.66
CA ASP A 112 10.35 3.21 -14.54
C ASP A 112 10.45 4.74 -14.56
N ALA A 113 9.39 5.45 -14.15
CA ALA A 113 9.33 6.91 -14.20
C ALA A 113 9.70 7.55 -12.85
N GLN A 114 9.21 6.99 -11.72
CA GLN A 114 9.30 7.65 -10.42
C GLN A 114 9.06 6.70 -9.23
N VAL A 115 9.15 7.26 -8.03
CA VAL A 115 8.74 6.58 -6.79
C VAL A 115 7.23 6.68 -6.64
N GLU A 116 6.56 5.55 -6.37
CA GLU A 116 5.11 5.45 -6.29
C GLU A 116 4.58 5.23 -4.87
N SER A 117 5.42 4.77 -3.95
CA SER A 117 4.98 4.48 -2.57
C SER A 117 6.15 4.42 -1.60
N LEU A 118 5.90 4.86 -0.37
CA LEU A 118 6.72 4.47 0.79
C LEU A 118 6.29 3.06 1.22
N ALA A 119 7.19 2.12 1.11
CA ALA A 119 6.95 0.70 1.34
C ALA A 119 6.39 0.43 2.76
N GLY A 120 5.19 -0.14 2.83
CA GLY A 120 4.50 -0.45 4.08
C GLY A 120 4.03 0.76 4.89
N ILE A 121 4.04 1.96 4.32
CA ILE A 121 3.70 3.19 5.03
C ILE A 121 2.57 3.94 4.33
N MET A 122 2.81 4.49 3.13
CA MET A 122 1.83 5.31 2.42
C MET A 122 2.10 5.35 0.92
N GLY A 123 1.04 5.28 0.14
CA GLY A 123 1.10 5.45 -1.32
C GLY A 123 1.38 6.88 -1.76
N GLY A 124 1.84 7.01 -2.99
CA GLY A 124 2.04 8.28 -3.66
C GLY A 124 0.77 8.79 -4.37
N ASP A 125 0.74 10.09 -4.60
CA ASP A 125 -0.36 10.77 -5.26
C ASP A 125 -0.46 10.43 -6.76
N ALA A 126 0.67 10.17 -7.42
CA ALA A 126 0.73 9.99 -8.87
C ALA A 126 -0.08 8.77 -9.35
N THR A 127 -0.03 7.66 -8.63
CA THR A 127 -0.76 6.43 -8.94
C THR A 127 -2.02 6.23 -8.10
N ALA A 128 -2.49 7.29 -7.44
CA ALA A 128 -3.71 7.25 -6.64
C ALA A 128 -4.93 6.90 -7.50
N VAL A 129 -5.81 6.08 -6.95
CA VAL A 129 -7.11 5.80 -7.54
C VAL A 129 -8.01 7.05 -7.48
N SER A 130 -8.86 7.20 -8.49
CA SER A 130 -9.79 8.32 -8.66
C SER A 130 -11.15 7.81 -9.15
N ASP A 131 -12.09 8.73 -9.32
CA ASP A 131 -13.41 8.42 -9.87
C ASP A 131 -13.39 7.90 -11.33
N ASP A 132 -12.28 8.08 -12.02
CA ASP A 132 -12.08 7.64 -13.41
C ASP A 132 -11.25 6.34 -13.52
N THR A 133 -10.78 5.80 -12.39
CA THR A 133 -9.99 4.57 -12.36
C THR A 133 -10.84 3.37 -12.79
N GLN A 134 -10.41 2.64 -13.80
CA GLN A 134 -11.08 1.44 -14.30
C GLN A 134 -10.30 0.16 -14.05
N ASP A 135 -8.98 0.25 -14.07
CA ASP A 135 -8.10 -0.88 -13.86
C ASP A 135 -7.19 -0.60 -12.68
N ILE A 136 -7.03 -1.59 -11.81
CA ILE A 136 -6.25 -1.44 -10.58
C ILE A 136 -5.20 -2.53 -10.45
N TYR A 137 -4.14 -2.20 -9.74
CA TYR A 137 -3.19 -3.15 -9.22
C TYR A 137 -3.25 -3.17 -7.70
N VAL A 138 -3.61 -4.32 -7.14
CA VAL A 138 -3.68 -4.51 -5.68
C VAL A 138 -2.39 -5.13 -5.22
N GLU A 139 -1.69 -4.45 -4.30
CA GLU A 139 -0.48 -4.91 -3.65
C GLU A 139 -0.81 -5.45 -2.26
N ALA A 140 -0.17 -6.57 -1.91
CA ALA A 140 -0.12 -7.10 -0.56
C ALA A 140 1.29 -7.65 -0.32
N ALA A 141 2.06 -6.99 0.52
CA ALA A 141 3.44 -7.34 0.75
C ALA A 141 3.74 -7.68 2.22
N PHE A 142 4.82 -8.43 2.44
CA PHE A 142 5.39 -8.62 3.75
C PHE A 142 6.68 -7.79 3.85
N TRP A 143 6.63 -6.78 4.69
CA TRP A 143 7.77 -5.92 5.00
C TRP A 143 8.40 -6.37 6.32
N TRP A 144 9.72 -6.41 6.35
CA TRP A 144 10.39 -6.71 7.61
C TRP A 144 10.14 -5.58 8.62
N PRO A 145 9.68 -5.87 9.85
CA PRO A 145 9.32 -4.82 10.82
C PRO A 145 10.40 -3.75 11.02
N LYS A 146 11.66 -4.16 11.09
CA LYS A 146 12.82 -3.26 11.21
C LYS A 146 12.96 -2.27 10.05
N SER A 147 12.44 -2.62 8.88
CA SER A 147 12.52 -1.79 7.67
C SER A 147 11.43 -0.71 7.63
N VAL A 148 10.36 -0.88 8.39
CA VAL A 148 9.23 0.07 8.48
C VAL A 148 9.26 0.87 9.78
N ALA A 149 9.75 0.27 10.86
CA ALA A 149 9.73 0.85 12.20
C ALA A 149 10.41 2.23 12.25
N GLY A 150 9.69 3.22 12.77
CA GLY A 150 10.16 4.58 12.96
C GLY A 150 10.24 5.44 11.69
N ARG A 151 10.09 4.85 10.49
CA ARG A 151 10.20 5.60 9.23
C ARG A 151 9.06 6.60 9.04
N SER A 152 7.83 6.22 9.36
CA SER A 152 6.69 7.14 9.29
C SER A 152 6.85 8.36 10.20
N ARG A 153 7.44 8.18 11.38
CA ARG A 153 7.69 9.29 12.33
C ARG A 153 8.67 10.34 11.78
N ARG A 154 9.63 9.92 10.95
CA ARG A 154 10.56 10.86 10.28
C ARG A 154 9.85 11.84 9.37
N TYR A 155 8.69 11.48 8.87
CA TYR A 155 7.85 12.31 7.99
C TYR A 155 6.67 12.93 8.73
N ASN A 156 6.68 12.91 10.07
CA ASN A 156 5.66 13.50 10.95
C ASN A 156 4.24 12.97 10.74
N PHE A 157 4.11 11.70 10.40
CA PHE A 157 2.80 11.04 10.34
C PHE A 157 2.87 9.59 10.82
N SER A 158 1.70 9.01 11.07
CA SER A 158 1.52 7.60 11.36
C SER A 158 0.38 7.05 10.52
N THR A 159 0.51 5.80 10.09
CA THR A 159 -0.53 5.09 9.35
C THR A 159 -0.85 3.76 10.00
N ASP A 160 -2.09 3.30 9.89
CA ASP A 160 -2.49 1.98 10.39
C ASP A 160 -1.71 0.86 9.71
N ALA A 161 -1.34 1.02 8.44
CA ALA A 161 -0.46 0.11 7.73
C ALA A 161 0.91 0.00 8.41
N ALA A 162 1.57 1.12 8.69
CA ALA A 162 2.88 1.13 9.37
C ALA A 162 2.78 0.51 10.77
N VAL A 163 1.71 0.79 11.51
CA VAL A 163 1.43 0.18 12.82
C VAL A 163 1.27 -1.34 12.69
N SER A 164 0.51 -1.81 11.69
CA SER A 164 0.28 -3.23 11.45
C SER A 164 1.57 -4.02 11.20
N TYR A 165 2.54 -3.42 10.49
CA TYR A 165 3.82 -4.06 10.24
C TYR A 165 4.78 -4.02 11.43
N THR A 166 4.61 -3.12 12.38
CA THR A 166 5.59 -2.87 13.44
C THR A 166 5.12 -3.26 14.83
N HIS A 167 3.81 -3.22 15.11
CA HIS A 167 3.25 -3.41 16.44
C HIS A 167 2.26 -4.58 16.54
N LEU A 168 1.74 -5.05 15.41
CA LEU A 168 0.83 -6.20 15.37
C LEU A 168 1.57 -7.53 15.10
N THR A 169 2.80 -7.66 15.52
CA THR A 169 3.26 -8.98 15.90
C THR A 169 2.44 -9.37 17.12
N LEU A 170 1.27 -9.93 16.87
CA LEU A 170 0.53 -10.63 17.91
C LEU A 170 1.53 -11.49 18.68
N PRO A 171 1.45 -11.53 20.00
CA PRO A 171 2.20 -12.46 20.80
C PRO A 171 1.69 -13.87 20.50
N THR A 172 2.04 -14.39 19.35
CA THR A 172 2.05 -15.83 19.07
C THR A 172 2.93 -16.57 20.09
N ILE A 173 3.66 -15.83 20.89
CA ILE A 173 4.50 -16.30 21.99
C ILE A 173 3.69 -16.66 23.23
N LEU A 174 2.42 -16.32 23.33
CA LEU A 174 1.56 -16.61 24.49
C LEU A 174 0.66 -17.83 24.30
N LEU A 175 0.90 -18.65 23.28
CA LEU A 175 0.20 -19.89 23.04
C LEU A 175 1.14 -21.10 23.17
N VAL A 176 1.99 -21.09 24.16
CA VAL A 176 2.68 -22.29 24.63
C VAL A 176 2.32 -22.54 26.08
#